data_b16a94f56a1edceb66e9bac76ec6fe61
#
_entry.id   b16a94f56a1edceb66e9bac76ec6fe61
#
_cell.length_a   1.000
_cell.length_b   1.000
_cell.length_c   1.000
_cell.angle_alpha   90.00
_cell.angle_beta   90.00
_cell.angle_gamma   90.00
#
_symmetry.space_group_name_H-M   'P 1'
#
loop_
_entity.id
_entity.type
_entity.pdbx_description
1 polymer ?
#
loop_
_entity_poly.entity_id
_entity_poly.type
_entity_poly.pdbx_seq_one_letter_code
_entity_poly.pdbx_strand_id
1 'polypeptide(L)'
;MLSFGLKPGRRRCSGNELLTLRAHARGMRIDGAASMLERLKTQQDRAFEVAARDEAILLRDDPSEAPALARTRWELMRVMMLCSAFKHGELFPAMLRHGCPDQIAATEKLRADCLAFGDDFKTYVARWSSVSVADHWLIYRPAALAMIARLRSHMARELRVAESVLATPARLVSLTG
;
A
#
# COMPACT_ATOMS: atom_id res chain seq x y z
N MET A 1 -56.23 -4.25 27.81
CA MET A 1 -56.03 -2.80 27.93
C MET A 1 -54.89 -2.51 28.87
N LEU A 2 -54.03 -1.62 28.45
CA LEU A 2 -52.93 -0.91 29.09
C LEU A 2 -51.53 -1.53 28.94
N SER A 3 -50.90 -1.03 27.89
CA SER A 3 -49.50 -1.03 27.52
C SER A 3 -48.70 -0.13 28.50
N PHE A 4 -47.59 -0.62 29.06
CA PHE A 4 -46.57 0.26 29.69
C PHE A 4 -45.26 0.04 28.96
N GLY A 5 -44.96 1.03 28.12
CA GLY A 5 -43.66 1.14 27.45
C GLY A 5 -42.61 1.71 28.41
N LEU A 6 -41.56 0.94 28.70
CA LEU A 6 -40.35 1.47 29.33
C LEU A 6 -39.43 2.01 28.22
N LYS A 7 -39.23 3.33 28.19
CA LYS A 7 -38.19 3.97 27.38
C LYS A 7 -36.83 3.71 28.05
N PRO A 8 -35.80 3.26 27.31
CA PRO A 8 -34.44 3.18 27.83
C PRO A 8 -33.87 4.60 28.00
N GLY A 9 -33.56 4.94 29.26
CA GLY A 9 -32.95 6.22 29.62
C GLY A 9 -31.58 6.37 28.96
N ARG A 10 -31.44 7.37 28.10
CA ARG A 10 -30.14 7.83 27.59
C ARG A 10 -29.33 8.41 28.77
N ARG A 11 -28.33 7.66 29.25
CA ARG A 11 -27.31 8.22 30.14
C ARG A 11 -26.51 9.22 29.32
N ARG A 12 -26.61 10.49 29.63
CA ARG A 12 -25.72 11.55 29.09
C ARG A 12 -24.39 11.40 29.80
N CYS A 13 -23.37 10.94 29.08
CA CYS A 13 -22.00 11.01 29.56
C CYS A 13 -21.61 12.48 29.79
N SER A 14 -20.94 12.77 30.91
CA SER A 14 -20.42 14.09 31.23
C SER A 14 -19.48 14.56 30.12
N GLY A 15 -19.58 15.83 29.71
CA GLY A 15 -18.80 16.37 28.57
C GLY A 15 -17.29 16.23 28.73
N ASN A 16 -16.78 16.11 29.96
CA ASN A 16 -15.37 15.95 30.27
C ASN A 16 -14.85 14.50 29.99
N GLU A 17 -15.67 13.47 30.27
CA GLU A 17 -15.31 12.07 29.94
C GLU A 17 -15.27 11.82 28.44
N LEU A 18 -16.17 12.45 27.68
CA LEU A 18 -16.18 12.37 26.23
C LEU A 18 -14.96 13.04 25.59
N LEU A 19 -14.44 14.11 26.19
CA LEU A 19 -13.24 14.80 25.70
C LEU A 19 -11.97 14.00 25.97
N THR A 20 -11.84 13.38 27.14
CA THR A 20 -10.68 12.53 27.50
C THR A 20 -10.66 11.23 26.70
N LEU A 21 -11.80 10.56 26.52
CA LEU A 21 -11.91 9.36 25.67
C LEU A 21 -11.64 9.67 24.20
N ARG A 22 -12.07 10.83 23.68
CA ARG A 22 -11.77 11.29 22.32
C ARG A 22 -10.30 11.66 22.14
N ALA A 23 -9.64 12.25 23.12
CA ALA A 23 -8.21 12.57 23.08
C ALA A 23 -7.36 11.30 23.11
N HIS A 24 -7.67 10.34 23.97
CA HIS A 24 -6.97 9.05 24.06
C HIS A 24 -7.15 8.20 22.79
N ALA A 25 -8.38 8.13 22.27
CA ALA A 25 -8.66 7.45 21.01
C ALA A 25 -8.04 8.14 19.77
N ARG A 26 -7.74 9.47 19.86
CA ARG A 26 -6.97 10.19 18.83
C ARG A 26 -5.48 9.87 18.91
N GLY A 27 -4.88 9.85 20.11
CA GLY A 27 -3.47 9.49 20.31
C GLY A 27 -3.16 8.10 19.75
N MET A 28 -3.91 7.08 20.19
CA MET A 28 -3.77 5.71 19.69
C MET A 28 -3.97 5.57 18.16
N ARG A 29 -4.79 6.43 17.55
CA ARG A 29 -5.01 6.42 16.08
C ARG A 29 -3.87 7.08 15.31
N ILE A 30 -3.25 8.11 15.86
CA ILE A 30 -2.12 8.81 15.23
C ILE A 30 -0.90 7.90 15.22
N ASP A 31 -0.58 7.24 16.32
CA ASP A 31 0.55 6.32 16.43
C ASP A 31 0.37 5.11 15.49
N GLY A 32 -0.83 4.55 15.41
CA GLY A 32 -1.15 3.45 14.50
C GLY A 32 -1.06 3.84 13.02
N ALA A 33 -1.53 5.03 12.66
CA ALA A 33 -1.47 5.53 11.29
C ALA A 33 -0.03 5.84 10.86
N ALA A 34 0.77 6.48 11.72
CA ALA A 34 2.18 6.73 11.47
C ALA A 34 2.96 5.42 11.30
N SER A 35 2.72 4.44 12.17
CA SER A 35 3.33 3.10 12.08
C SER A 35 2.99 2.37 10.78
N MET A 36 1.74 2.49 10.28
CA MET A 36 1.34 1.89 9.00
C MET A 36 2.03 2.56 7.82
N LEU A 37 2.19 3.89 7.83
CA LEU A 37 2.90 4.63 6.79
C LEU A 37 4.38 4.27 6.76
N GLU A 38 5.03 4.20 7.92
CA GLU A 38 6.44 3.80 8.01
C GLU A 38 6.64 2.35 7.53
N ARG A 39 5.73 1.44 7.89
CA ARG A 39 5.78 0.07 7.39
C ARG A 39 5.57 -0.01 5.88
N LEU A 40 4.67 0.80 5.31
CA LEU A 40 4.47 0.89 3.87
C LEU A 40 5.76 1.35 3.18
N LYS A 41 6.38 2.44 3.66
CA LYS A 41 7.64 2.97 3.14
C LYS A 41 8.74 1.93 3.18
N THR A 42 8.97 1.30 4.33
CA THR A 42 10.00 0.25 4.49
C THR A 42 9.82 -0.90 3.49
N GLN A 43 8.58 -1.32 3.25
CA GLN A 43 8.32 -2.38 2.27
C GLN A 43 8.52 -1.92 0.83
N GLN A 44 8.16 -0.67 0.51
CA GLN A 44 8.41 -0.08 -0.80
C GLN A 44 9.90 0.12 -1.07
N ASP A 45 10.66 0.59 -0.08
CA ASP A 45 12.11 0.75 -0.19
C ASP A 45 12.79 -0.58 -0.51
N ARG A 46 12.40 -1.66 0.16
CA ARG A 46 12.91 -3.00 -0.13
C ARG A 46 12.60 -3.46 -1.56
N ALA A 47 11.40 -3.17 -2.06
CA ALA A 47 11.04 -3.47 -3.45
C ALA A 47 11.87 -2.62 -4.44
N PHE A 48 12.11 -1.35 -4.12
CA PHE A 48 12.94 -0.45 -4.93
C PHE A 48 14.40 -0.86 -4.95
N GLU A 49 14.96 -1.35 -3.84
CA GLU A 49 16.32 -1.88 -3.78
C GLU A 49 16.50 -3.08 -4.72
N VAL A 50 15.55 -4.02 -4.73
CA VAL A 50 15.59 -5.16 -5.66
C VAL A 50 15.44 -4.68 -7.10
N ALA A 51 14.48 -3.81 -7.37
CA ALA A 51 14.24 -3.26 -8.72
C ALA A 51 15.42 -2.45 -9.24
N ALA A 52 16.15 -1.72 -8.37
CA ALA A 52 17.33 -0.96 -8.75
C ALA A 52 18.50 -1.90 -9.14
N ARG A 53 18.67 -3.04 -8.45
CA ARG A 53 19.65 -4.07 -8.84
C ARG A 53 19.34 -4.65 -10.22
N ASP A 54 18.06 -4.96 -10.48
CA ASP A 54 17.63 -5.44 -11.79
C ASP A 54 17.90 -4.40 -12.88
N GLU A 55 17.53 -3.15 -12.63
CA GLU A 55 17.73 -2.05 -13.58
C GLU A 55 19.21 -1.86 -13.90
N ALA A 56 20.08 -1.92 -12.90
CA ALA A 56 21.53 -1.81 -13.11
C ALA A 56 22.09 -2.93 -13.97
N ILE A 57 21.57 -4.15 -13.83
CA ILE A 57 21.92 -5.29 -14.71
C ILE A 57 21.42 -5.05 -16.14
N LEU A 58 20.15 -4.67 -16.27
CA LEU A 58 19.52 -4.42 -17.58
C LEU A 58 20.19 -3.28 -18.36
N LEU A 59 20.70 -2.27 -17.66
CA LEU A 59 21.39 -1.14 -18.29
C LEU A 59 22.77 -1.49 -18.83
N ARG A 60 23.43 -2.55 -18.34
CA ARG A 60 24.69 -3.05 -18.91
C ARG A 60 24.50 -3.75 -20.26
N ASP A 61 23.26 -4.12 -20.60
CA ASP A 61 22.86 -4.72 -21.86
C ASP A 61 23.63 -6.01 -22.20
N ASP A 62 23.91 -6.85 -21.19
CA ASP A 62 24.64 -8.10 -21.29
C ASP A 62 23.71 -9.31 -21.05
N PRO A 63 23.38 -10.12 -22.08
CA PRO A 63 22.56 -11.32 -21.93
C PRO A 63 23.13 -12.37 -20.99
N SER A 64 24.44 -12.39 -20.74
CA SER A 64 25.09 -13.35 -19.83
C SER A 64 24.64 -13.16 -18.37
N GLU A 65 24.10 -12.00 -18.03
CA GLU A 65 23.54 -11.67 -16.72
C GLU A 65 22.11 -12.24 -16.47
N ALA A 66 21.51 -12.90 -17.44
CA ALA A 66 20.18 -13.48 -17.34
C ALA A 66 19.95 -14.35 -16.07
N PRO A 67 20.93 -15.17 -15.58
CA PRO A 67 20.77 -15.92 -14.35
C PRO A 67 20.64 -15.04 -13.10
N ALA A 68 21.31 -13.88 -13.06
CA ALA A 68 21.17 -12.92 -11.96
C ALA A 68 19.76 -12.32 -11.94
N LEU A 69 19.23 -11.91 -13.10
CA LEU A 69 17.87 -11.41 -13.26
C LEU A 69 16.79 -12.44 -12.90
N ALA A 70 17.04 -13.72 -13.14
CA ALA A 70 16.13 -14.77 -12.70
C ALA A 70 16.02 -14.84 -11.18
N ARG A 71 17.13 -14.69 -10.45
CA ARG A 71 17.15 -14.69 -8.97
C ARG A 71 16.44 -13.48 -8.38
N THR A 72 16.77 -12.29 -8.88
CA THR A 72 16.18 -11.03 -8.36
C THR A 72 14.69 -10.92 -8.70
N ARG A 73 14.25 -11.44 -9.84
CA ARG A 73 12.83 -11.54 -10.20
C ARG A 73 12.03 -12.34 -9.14
N TRP A 74 12.55 -13.48 -8.68
CA TRP A 74 11.92 -14.27 -7.61
C TRP A 74 12.01 -13.59 -6.25
N GLU A 75 13.10 -12.86 -5.96
CA GLU A 75 13.21 -12.05 -4.76
C GLU A 75 12.16 -10.95 -4.75
N LEU A 76 12.00 -10.22 -5.87
CA LEU A 76 10.98 -9.19 -6.02
C LEU A 76 9.56 -9.76 -5.87
N MET A 77 9.30 -10.96 -6.43
CA MET A 77 8.01 -11.64 -6.26
C MET A 77 7.69 -11.85 -4.78
N ARG A 78 8.64 -12.34 -3.98
CA ARG A 78 8.42 -12.55 -2.54
C ARG A 78 8.18 -11.25 -1.80
N VAL A 79 8.94 -10.20 -2.10
CA VAL A 79 8.73 -8.87 -1.52
C VAL A 79 7.33 -8.36 -1.85
N MET A 80 6.91 -8.45 -3.11
CA MET A 80 5.59 -8.02 -3.56
C MET A 80 4.45 -8.79 -2.90
N MET A 81 4.61 -10.10 -2.65
CA MET A 81 3.62 -10.90 -1.92
C MET A 81 3.45 -10.42 -0.47
N LEU A 82 4.56 -10.14 0.24
CA LEU A 82 4.52 -9.61 1.61
C LEU A 82 3.90 -8.21 1.65
N CYS A 83 4.27 -7.33 0.71
CA CYS A 83 3.64 -6.02 0.56
C CYS A 83 2.12 -6.13 0.33
N SER A 84 1.70 -7.04 -0.55
CA SER A 84 0.29 -7.27 -0.86
C SER A 84 -0.48 -7.77 0.37
N ALA A 85 0.07 -8.73 1.11
CA ALA A 85 -0.54 -9.25 2.35
C ALA A 85 -0.78 -8.13 3.37
N PHE A 86 0.22 -7.29 3.62
CA PHE A 86 0.08 -6.12 4.50
C PHE A 86 -0.96 -5.12 4.00
N LYS A 87 -0.90 -4.76 2.72
CA LYS A 87 -1.81 -3.77 2.14
C LYS A 87 -3.27 -4.21 2.22
N HIS A 88 -3.55 -5.45 1.82
CA HIS A 88 -4.92 -5.96 1.80
C HIS A 88 -5.41 -6.39 3.18
N GLY A 89 -4.54 -6.87 4.07
CA GLY A 89 -4.91 -7.31 5.41
C GLY A 89 -5.04 -6.19 6.44
N GLU A 90 -4.23 -5.14 6.33
CA GLU A 90 -4.13 -4.12 7.37
C GLU A 90 -4.35 -2.69 6.84
N LEU A 91 -3.57 -2.25 5.82
CA LEU A 91 -3.53 -0.87 5.38
C LEU A 91 -4.85 -0.41 4.75
N PHE A 92 -5.33 -1.07 3.70
CA PHE A 92 -6.57 -0.67 3.03
C PHE A 92 -7.80 -0.76 3.95
N PRO A 93 -7.97 -1.81 4.80
CA PRO A 93 -9.03 -1.80 5.80
C PRO A 93 -8.97 -0.62 6.77
N ALA A 94 -7.78 -0.20 7.19
CA ALA A 94 -7.62 0.96 8.04
C ALA A 94 -7.99 2.26 7.32
N MET A 95 -7.53 2.45 6.08
CA MET A 95 -7.85 3.61 5.26
C MET A 95 -9.36 3.73 4.98
N LEU A 96 -10.04 2.63 4.70
CA LEU A 96 -11.49 2.61 4.48
C LEU A 96 -12.30 2.96 5.73
N ARG A 97 -11.81 2.60 6.93
CA ARG A 97 -12.48 2.94 8.19
C ARG A 97 -12.35 4.41 8.59
N HIS A 98 -11.32 5.10 8.14
CA HIS A 98 -10.97 6.43 8.64
C HIS A 98 -11.06 7.53 7.59
N GLY A 99 -11.25 7.19 6.31
CA GLY A 99 -11.34 8.14 5.21
C GLY A 99 -12.69 8.89 5.16
N CYS A 100 -12.68 10.10 4.62
CA CYS A 100 -13.89 10.76 4.13
C CYS A 100 -14.37 10.12 2.80
N PRO A 101 -15.57 10.41 2.30
CA PRO A 101 -16.10 9.75 1.09
C PRO A 101 -15.15 9.74 -0.10
N ASP A 102 -14.47 10.85 -0.40
CA ASP A 102 -13.53 10.95 -1.52
C ASP A 102 -12.27 10.08 -1.27
N GLN A 103 -11.79 10.04 -0.01
CA GLN A 103 -10.67 9.21 0.39
C GLN A 103 -11.02 7.72 0.35
N ILE A 104 -12.24 7.35 0.71
CA ILE A 104 -12.75 5.98 0.60
C ILE A 104 -12.77 5.56 -0.87
N ALA A 105 -13.36 6.39 -1.76
CA ALA A 105 -13.39 6.11 -3.19
C ALA A 105 -11.98 5.98 -3.80
N ALA A 106 -11.04 6.86 -3.41
CA ALA A 106 -9.65 6.78 -3.82
C ALA A 106 -8.96 5.49 -3.31
N THR A 107 -9.27 5.05 -2.10
CA THR A 107 -8.74 3.82 -1.50
C THR A 107 -9.28 2.57 -2.22
N GLU A 108 -10.57 2.54 -2.53
CA GLU A 108 -11.19 1.43 -3.27
C GLU A 108 -10.58 1.29 -4.66
N LYS A 109 -10.41 2.42 -5.37
CA LYS A 109 -9.72 2.44 -6.65
C LYS A 109 -8.28 1.94 -6.53
N LEU A 110 -7.53 2.43 -5.54
CA LEU A 110 -6.16 2.00 -5.29
C LEU A 110 -6.07 0.49 -5.01
N ARG A 111 -7.01 -0.04 -4.22
CA ARG A 111 -7.11 -1.47 -3.93
C ARG A 111 -7.33 -2.30 -5.20
N ALA A 112 -8.22 -1.87 -6.08
CA ALA A 112 -8.45 -2.51 -7.37
C ALA A 112 -7.21 -2.44 -8.27
N ASP A 113 -6.57 -1.27 -8.38
CA ASP A 113 -5.34 -1.06 -9.15
C ASP A 113 -4.18 -1.94 -8.60
N CYS A 114 -4.12 -2.14 -7.27
CA CYS A 114 -3.11 -2.99 -6.63
C CYS A 114 -3.29 -4.48 -7.00
N LEU A 115 -4.53 -4.98 -7.02
CA LEU A 115 -4.83 -6.35 -7.45
C LEU A 115 -4.48 -6.54 -8.92
N ALA A 116 -4.91 -5.64 -9.79
CA ALA A 116 -4.61 -5.69 -11.23
C ALA A 116 -3.09 -5.67 -11.49
N PHE A 117 -2.35 -4.78 -10.82
CA PHE A 117 -0.89 -4.75 -10.92
C PHE A 117 -0.25 -6.06 -10.43
N GLY A 118 -0.75 -6.64 -9.33
CA GLY A 118 -0.28 -7.91 -8.80
C GLY A 118 -0.45 -9.06 -9.79
N ASP A 119 -1.57 -9.12 -10.51
CA ASP A 119 -1.86 -10.15 -11.50
C ASP A 119 -1.02 -9.96 -12.77
N ASP A 120 -0.83 -8.72 -13.23
CA ASP A 120 0.10 -8.39 -14.32
C ASP A 120 1.53 -8.82 -13.97
N PHE A 121 1.96 -8.55 -12.73
CA PHE A 121 3.30 -8.92 -12.28
C PHE A 121 3.49 -10.42 -12.19
N LYS A 122 2.52 -11.18 -11.69
CA LYS A 122 2.54 -12.66 -11.70
C LYS A 122 2.64 -13.21 -13.12
N THR A 123 1.84 -12.64 -14.04
CA THR A 123 1.85 -13.03 -15.45
C THR A 123 3.23 -12.76 -16.09
N TYR A 124 3.83 -11.60 -15.80
CA TYR A 124 5.17 -11.26 -16.21
C TYR A 124 6.21 -12.28 -15.68
N VAL A 125 6.16 -12.59 -14.38
CA VAL A 125 7.08 -13.55 -13.78
C VAL A 125 6.90 -14.95 -14.38
N ALA A 126 5.67 -15.43 -14.54
CA ALA A 126 5.37 -16.73 -15.14
C ALA A 126 5.93 -16.84 -16.57
N ARG A 127 5.67 -15.83 -17.40
CA ARG A 127 6.18 -15.78 -18.78
C ARG A 127 7.69 -15.93 -18.83
N TRP A 128 8.43 -15.16 -18.05
CA TRP A 128 9.88 -15.09 -18.11
C TRP A 128 10.59 -16.16 -17.26
N SER A 129 9.83 -16.98 -16.54
CA SER A 129 10.34 -18.16 -15.83
C SER A 129 10.30 -19.44 -16.69
N SER A 130 9.51 -19.43 -17.77
CA SER A 130 9.31 -20.59 -18.65
C SER A 130 10.18 -20.58 -19.92
N VAL A 131 10.96 -19.51 -20.13
CA VAL A 131 11.80 -19.33 -21.32
C VAL A 131 13.22 -18.93 -20.96
N SER A 132 14.17 -19.19 -21.85
CA SER A 132 15.53 -18.68 -21.74
C SER A 132 15.53 -17.16 -21.96
N VAL A 133 15.81 -16.40 -20.92
CA VAL A 133 15.87 -14.93 -20.98
C VAL A 133 17.02 -14.47 -21.89
N ALA A 134 18.16 -15.18 -21.88
CA ALA A 134 19.31 -14.86 -22.74
C ALA A 134 18.94 -14.93 -24.22
N ASP A 135 18.20 -15.98 -24.63
CA ASP A 135 17.79 -16.17 -26.02
C ASP A 135 16.73 -15.16 -26.49
N HIS A 136 16.02 -14.54 -25.53
CA HIS A 136 14.97 -13.57 -25.78
C HIS A 136 15.33 -12.16 -25.28
N TRP A 137 16.61 -11.86 -25.13
CA TRP A 137 17.10 -10.65 -24.51
C TRP A 137 16.52 -9.36 -25.08
N LEU A 138 16.45 -9.24 -26.40
CA LEU A 138 15.93 -8.06 -27.09
C LEU A 138 14.47 -7.74 -26.75
N ILE A 139 13.68 -8.76 -26.38
CA ILE A 139 12.27 -8.59 -25.97
C ILE A 139 12.16 -8.47 -24.46
N TYR A 140 12.97 -9.24 -23.72
CA TYR A 140 12.94 -9.27 -22.27
C TYR A 140 13.35 -7.93 -21.65
N ARG A 141 14.49 -7.38 -22.09
CA ARG A 141 15.08 -6.17 -21.52
C ARG A 141 14.11 -4.99 -21.51
N PRO A 142 13.49 -4.55 -22.60
CA PRO A 142 12.52 -3.46 -22.58
C PRO A 142 11.27 -3.80 -21.75
N ALA A 143 10.80 -5.04 -21.75
CA ALA A 143 9.66 -5.47 -20.94
C ALA A 143 9.98 -5.41 -19.44
N ALA A 144 11.19 -5.77 -19.03
CA ALA A 144 11.65 -5.68 -17.64
C ALA A 144 11.76 -4.23 -17.17
N LEU A 145 12.38 -3.37 -17.96
CA LEU A 145 12.49 -1.93 -17.66
C LEU A 145 11.10 -1.28 -17.57
N ALA A 146 10.17 -1.63 -18.44
CA ALA A 146 8.79 -1.14 -18.40
C ALA A 146 8.07 -1.61 -17.11
N MET A 147 8.29 -2.87 -16.70
CA MET A 147 7.70 -3.39 -15.45
C MET A 147 8.25 -2.66 -14.22
N ILE A 148 9.55 -2.37 -14.16
CA ILE A 148 10.18 -1.60 -13.08
C ILE A 148 9.60 -0.17 -13.03
N ALA A 149 9.44 0.49 -14.17
CA ALA A 149 8.84 1.82 -14.23
C ALA A 149 7.38 1.82 -13.73
N ARG A 150 6.59 0.81 -14.13
CA ARG A 150 5.21 0.62 -13.64
C ARG A 150 5.17 0.38 -12.13
N LEU A 151 6.07 -0.45 -11.60
CA LEU A 151 6.19 -0.70 -10.15
C LEU A 151 6.41 0.60 -9.38
N ARG A 152 7.40 1.41 -9.79
CA ARG A 152 7.69 2.70 -9.17
C ARG A 152 6.50 3.65 -9.21
N SER A 153 5.86 3.77 -10.36
CA SER A 153 4.67 4.64 -10.51
C SER A 153 3.51 4.18 -9.64
N HIS A 154 3.27 2.87 -9.56
CA HIS A 154 2.22 2.29 -8.73
C HIS A 154 2.47 2.56 -7.25
N MET A 155 3.66 2.26 -6.74
CA MET A 155 4.04 2.48 -5.33
C MET A 155 4.04 3.96 -4.93
N ALA A 156 4.50 4.86 -5.81
CA ALA A 156 4.43 6.30 -5.56
C ALA A 156 2.98 6.79 -5.42
N ARG A 157 2.04 6.24 -6.20
CA ARG A 157 0.61 6.54 -6.07
C ARG A 157 0.03 5.97 -4.78
N GLU A 158 0.38 4.74 -4.41
CA GLU A 158 -0.03 4.14 -3.14
C GLU A 158 0.35 5.02 -1.94
N LEU A 159 1.61 5.46 -1.90
CA LEU A 159 2.11 6.28 -0.80
C LEU A 159 1.34 7.59 -0.71
N ARG A 160 1.15 8.31 -1.84
CA ARG A 160 0.38 9.57 -1.85
C ARG A 160 -1.04 9.40 -1.34
N VAL A 161 -1.75 8.35 -1.76
CA VAL A 161 -3.13 8.09 -1.29
C VAL A 161 -3.12 7.71 0.20
N ALA A 162 -2.19 6.84 0.63
CA ALA A 162 -2.07 6.46 2.04
C ALA A 162 -1.77 7.68 2.93
N GLU A 163 -0.85 8.54 2.54
CA GLU A 163 -0.54 9.79 3.25
C GLU A 163 -1.75 10.72 3.32
N SER A 164 -2.52 10.88 2.23
CA SER A 164 -3.71 11.74 2.22
C SER A 164 -4.80 11.26 3.19
N VAL A 165 -4.89 9.95 3.43
CA VAL A 165 -5.90 9.36 4.33
C VAL A 165 -5.39 9.29 5.77
N LEU A 166 -4.14 8.85 5.98
CA LEU A 166 -3.60 8.52 7.29
C LEU A 166 -2.86 9.68 7.97
N ALA A 167 -2.30 10.63 7.20
CA ALA A 167 -1.55 11.76 7.76
C ALA A 167 -2.45 12.93 8.22
N THR A 168 -3.78 12.87 8.05
CA THR A 168 -4.69 13.91 8.52
C THR A 168 -5.31 13.49 9.83
N PRO A 169 -5.00 14.17 10.97
CA PRO A 169 -5.70 15.41 11.31
C PRO A 169 -4.92 16.41 12.17
N ALA A 170 -3.84 16.98 11.74
CA ALA A 170 -3.17 18.04 12.54
C ALA A 170 -3.61 19.48 12.17
N ARG A 171 -4.44 19.68 11.13
CA ARG A 171 -4.72 21.04 10.61
C ARG A 171 -6.03 21.69 11.04
N LEU A 172 -6.87 21.05 11.86
CA LEU A 172 -8.16 21.62 12.28
C LEU A 172 -8.18 22.26 13.69
N VAL A 173 -7.05 22.36 14.37
CA VAL A 173 -7.00 22.96 15.73
C VAL A 173 -6.47 24.40 15.74
N SER A 174 -5.96 24.93 14.62
CA SER A 174 -5.33 26.27 14.58
C SER A 174 -6.22 27.40 14.05
N LEU A 175 -7.53 27.20 13.88
CA LEU A 175 -8.44 28.24 13.36
C LEU A 175 -9.59 28.63 14.32
N THR A 176 -9.47 28.32 15.61
CA THR A 176 -10.34 28.89 16.67
C THR A 176 -9.46 29.37 17.79
N GLY A 177 -8.83 30.51 17.57
CA GLY A 177 -8.23 31.38 18.56
C GLY A 177 -8.65 32.81 18.29
#